data_34a3ec298dbc4b629a5c9fa0b84980f9
#
_entry.id   34a3ec298dbc4b629a5c9fa0b84980f9
#
_cell.length_a   1.000
_cell.length_b   1.000
_cell.length_c   1.000
_cell.angle_alpha   90.00
_cell.angle_beta   90.00
_cell.angle_gamma   90.00
#
_symmetry.space_group_name_H-M   'P 1'
#
loop_
_entity.id
_entity.type
_entity.pdbx_description
1 polymer ?
#
loop_
_entity_poly.entity_id
_entity_poly.type
_entity_poly.pdbx_seq_one_letter_code
_entity_poly.pdbx_strand_id
1 'polypeptide(L)'
;MLQKLFGFDPAKHSVRTEITAGITTFLTMAYILAVNPGIFSALADKGMPTDAVFTATALAAIVGTGIMAIYAKKPFALAPGMGLNAFFVYTVCLTMGYTWQFALTAILIEGFLFIVLTLGNVRETIANTIPVTMKKAIAAGIGLFIAFLGLQNSGIVV
;
A
#
# COMPACT_ATOMS: atom_id res chain seq x y z
N MET A 1 -23.17 7.02 18.43
CA MET A 1 -21.70 6.84 18.44
C MET A 1 -21.14 6.60 17.04
N LEU A 2 -21.71 5.67 16.28
CA LEU A 2 -21.29 5.35 14.88
C LEU A 2 -21.39 6.54 13.92
N GLN A 3 -22.42 7.38 14.01
CA GLN A 3 -22.54 8.59 13.20
C GLN A 3 -21.39 9.59 13.40
N LYS A 4 -20.96 9.78 14.65
CA LYS A 4 -19.88 10.73 14.96
C LYS A 4 -18.50 10.22 14.52
N LEU A 5 -18.23 8.92 14.71
CA LEU A 5 -16.93 8.31 14.40
C LEU A 5 -16.75 8.02 12.92
N PHE A 6 -17.75 7.45 12.25
CA PHE A 6 -17.60 6.94 10.88
C PHE A 6 -18.45 7.68 9.84
N GLY A 7 -19.22 8.70 10.23
CA GLY A 7 -20.13 9.38 9.32
C GLY A 7 -21.31 8.50 8.85
N PHE A 8 -21.63 7.43 9.61
CA PHE A 8 -22.70 6.48 9.27
C PHE A 8 -24.07 7.14 9.31
N ASP A 9 -24.83 7.08 8.21
CA ASP A 9 -26.21 7.55 8.12
C ASP A 9 -27.18 6.35 8.10
N PRO A 10 -27.94 6.10 9.19
CA PRO A 10 -28.85 4.96 9.28
C PRO A 10 -29.98 4.99 8.23
N ALA A 11 -30.30 6.17 7.68
CA ALA A 11 -31.33 6.30 6.64
C ALA A 11 -30.85 5.82 5.27
N LYS A 12 -29.52 5.81 5.02
CA LYS A 12 -28.92 5.46 3.73
C LYS A 12 -28.16 4.14 3.77
N HIS A 13 -27.69 3.74 4.93
CA HIS A 13 -26.76 2.59 5.08
C HIS A 13 -27.25 1.62 6.16
N SER A 14 -27.15 0.34 5.86
CA SER A 14 -27.40 -0.73 6.82
C SER A 14 -26.08 -1.19 7.45
N VAL A 15 -26.04 -1.35 8.77
CA VAL A 15 -24.87 -1.86 9.51
C VAL A 15 -24.40 -3.20 8.94
N ARG A 16 -25.33 -4.09 8.58
CA ARG A 16 -25.02 -5.39 8.00
C ARG A 16 -24.29 -5.25 6.65
N THR A 17 -24.75 -4.33 5.80
CA THR A 17 -24.14 -4.07 4.50
C THR A 17 -22.73 -3.49 4.66
N GLU A 18 -22.53 -2.57 5.59
CA GLU A 18 -21.22 -1.98 5.86
C GLU A 18 -20.21 -3.02 6.40
N ILE A 19 -20.63 -3.89 7.30
CA ILE A 19 -19.79 -4.98 7.80
C ILE A 19 -19.44 -5.94 6.68
N THR A 20 -20.40 -6.35 5.85
CA THR A 20 -20.13 -7.26 4.72
C THR A 20 -19.19 -6.61 3.71
N ALA A 21 -19.38 -5.33 3.40
CA ALA A 21 -18.48 -4.57 2.52
C ALA A 21 -17.07 -4.48 3.11
N GLY A 22 -16.95 -4.22 4.42
CA GLY A 22 -15.67 -4.19 5.11
C GLY A 22 -14.92 -5.52 5.07
N ILE A 23 -15.63 -6.62 5.32
CA ILE A 23 -15.06 -7.99 5.22
C ILE A 23 -14.62 -8.27 3.78
N THR A 24 -15.43 -7.93 2.79
CA THR A 24 -15.08 -8.11 1.36
C THR A 24 -13.83 -7.32 1.01
N THR A 25 -13.75 -6.07 1.42
CA THR A 25 -12.57 -5.22 1.20
C THR A 25 -11.33 -5.79 1.89
N PHE A 26 -11.47 -6.27 3.13
CA PHE A 26 -10.37 -6.92 3.85
C PHE A 26 -9.89 -8.17 3.10
N LEU A 27 -10.78 -9.06 2.69
CA LEU A 27 -10.41 -10.29 1.98
C LEU A 27 -9.71 -10.01 0.64
N THR A 28 -10.15 -8.98 -0.09
CA THR A 28 -9.50 -8.58 -1.34
C THR A 28 -8.11 -7.98 -1.13
N MET A 29 -7.83 -7.44 0.06
CA MET A 29 -6.54 -6.84 0.40
C MET A 29 -5.60 -7.79 1.15
N ALA A 30 -6.15 -8.81 1.82
CA ALA A 30 -5.40 -9.67 2.75
C ALA A 30 -4.20 -10.39 2.09
N TYR A 31 -4.24 -10.63 0.78
CA TYR A 31 -3.14 -11.26 0.04
C TYR A 31 -1.81 -10.52 0.19
N ILE A 32 -1.82 -9.20 0.44
CA ILE A 32 -0.58 -8.43 0.59
C ILE A 32 0.25 -8.88 1.80
N LEU A 33 -0.41 -9.45 2.82
CA LEU A 33 0.28 -9.98 4.00
C LEU A 33 1.16 -11.19 3.66
N ALA A 34 0.86 -11.91 2.57
CA ALA A 34 1.69 -12.98 2.06
C ALA A 34 2.67 -12.51 0.99
N VAL A 35 2.19 -11.70 0.03
CA VAL A 35 2.99 -11.26 -1.12
C VAL A 35 4.09 -10.30 -0.71
N ASN A 36 3.82 -9.40 0.23
CA ASN A 36 4.82 -8.42 0.63
C ASN A 36 6.05 -9.06 1.29
N PRO A 37 5.91 -9.93 2.32
CA PRO A 37 7.05 -10.69 2.84
C PRO A 37 7.73 -11.56 1.77
N GLY A 38 6.96 -12.11 0.81
CA GLY A 38 7.48 -12.86 -0.33
C GLY A 38 8.43 -12.03 -1.19
N ILE A 39 8.09 -10.78 -1.53
CA ILE A 39 8.97 -9.88 -2.27
C ILE A 39 10.24 -9.57 -1.48
N PHE A 40 10.10 -9.28 -0.19
CA PHE A 40 11.23 -8.93 0.68
C PHE A 40 12.10 -10.13 1.07
N SER A 41 11.61 -11.37 0.89
CA SER A 41 12.41 -12.59 1.15
C SER A 41 13.68 -12.66 0.30
N ALA A 42 13.71 -11.99 -0.86
CA ALA A 42 14.92 -11.82 -1.68
C ALA A 42 16.05 -11.06 -0.96
N LEU A 43 15.78 -10.40 0.16
CA LEU A 43 16.77 -9.73 1.01
C LEU A 43 17.07 -10.50 2.31
N ALA A 44 16.55 -11.71 2.47
CA ALA A 44 16.78 -12.53 3.66
C ALA A 44 18.28 -12.79 3.87
N ASP A 45 19.03 -13.10 2.81
CA ASP A 45 20.47 -13.30 2.83
C ASP A 45 21.25 -12.03 3.23
N LYS A 46 20.63 -10.86 3.08
CA LYS A 46 21.17 -9.56 3.52
C LYS A 46 20.72 -9.18 4.94
N GLY A 47 20.15 -10.13 5.68
CA GLY A 47 19.74 -9.98 7.08
C GLY A 47 18.43 -9.22 7.29
N MET A 48 17.55 -9.15 6.30
CA MET A 48 16.21 -8.58 6.47
C MET A 48 15.23 -9.65 6.98
N PRO A 49 14.65 -9.48 8.19
CA PRO A 49 13.75 -10.47 8.75
C PRO A 49 12.36 -10.40 8.10
N THR A 50 11.94 -11.46 7.42
CA THR A 50 10.64 -11.54 6.72
C THR A 50 9.45 -11.44 7.67
N ASP A 51 9.58 -11.95 8.91
CA ASP A 51 8.53 -11.84 9.93
C ASP A 51 8.28 -10.40 10.37
N ALA A 52 9.36 -9.58 10.44
CA ALA A 52 9.23 -8.17 10.72
C ALA A 52 8.54 -7.43 9.57
N VAL A 53 8.77 -7.83 8.32
CA VAL A 53 8.07 -7.28 7.15
C VAL A 53 6.58 -7.57 7.20
N PHE A 54 6.20 -8.82 7.56
CA PHE A 54 4.80 -9.18 7.75
C PHE A 54 4.13 -8.31 8.81
N THR A 55 4.76 -8.21 9.98
CA THR A 55 4.23 -7.42 11.11
C THR A 55 4.13 -5.93 10.75
N ALA A 56 5.16 -5.36 10.12
CA ALA A 56 5.17 -3.97 9.67
C ALA A 56 4.08 -3.70 8.62
N THR A 57 3.88 -4.62 7.67
CA THR A 57 2.82 -4.54 6.66
C THR A 57 1.44 -4.52 7.30
N ALA A 58 1.18 -5.42 8.26
CA ALA A 58 -0.08 -5.49 8.98
C ALA A 58 -0.34 -4.21 9.80
N LEU A 59 0.65 -3.75 10.56
CA LEU A 59 0.53 -2.53 11.37
C LEU A 59 0.33 -1.29 10.50
N ALA A 60 1.06 -1.15 9.40
CA ALA A 60 0.88 -0.03 8.47
C ALA A 60 -0.52 -0.02 7.86
N ALA A 61 -1.06 -1.19 7.48
CA ALA A 61 -2.41 -1.32 6.96
C ALA A 61 -3.47 -0.96 8.01
N ILE A 62 -3.32 -1.41 9.26
CA ILE A 62 -4.22 -1.10 10.37
C ILE A 62 -4.23 0.40 10.66
N VAL A 63 -3.04 1.01 10.80
CA VAL A 63 -2.93 2.45 11.11
C VAL A 63 -3.46 3.30 9.95
N GLY A 64 -3.03 3.01 8.72
CA GLY A 64 -3.45 3.75 7.53
C GLY A 64 -4.96 3.66 7.30
N THR A 65 -5.53 2.45 7.35
CA THR A 65 -6.98 2.23 7.21
C THR A 65 -7.75 2.86 8.37
N GLY A 66 -7.24 2.76 9.60
CA GLY A 66 -7.85 3.39 10.78
C GLY A 66 -7.92 4.92 10.66
N ILE A 67 -6.86 5.57 10.24
CA ILE A 67 -6.84 7.02 9.98
C ILE A 67 -7.83 7.37 8.85
N MET A 68 -7.87 6.60 7.77
CA MET A 68 -8.80 6.80 6.67
C MET A 68 -10.26 6.68 7.13
N ALA A 69 -10.58 5.68 7.95
CA ALA A 69 -11.93 5.45 8.43
C ALA A 69 -12.38 6.50 9.46
N ILE A 70 -11.53 6.85 10.44
CA ILE A 70 -11.90 7.70 11.57
C ILE A 70 -11.76 9.18 11.23
N TYR A 71 -10.65 9.58 10.63
CA TYR A 71 -10.35 10.98 10.33
C TYR A 71 -10.94 11.42 8.99
N ALA A 72 -10.64 10.70 7.91
CA ALA A 72 -11.14 11.05 6.58
C ALA A 72 -12.59 10.60 6.33
N LYS A 73 -13.15 9.70 7.15
CA LYS A 73 -14.50 9.12 7.01
C LYS A 73 -14.76 8.57 5.60
N LYS A 74 -13.76 7.91 5.04
CA LYS A 74 -13.82 7.31 3.69
C LYS A 74 -13.71 5.79 3.77
N PRO A 75 -14.51 5.05 2.98
CA PRO A 75 -14.52 3.59 2.98
C PRO A 75 -13.38 3.00 2.13
N PHE A 76 -12.15 3.43 2.36
CA PHE A 76 -10.97 2.93 1.65
C PHE A 76 -10.04 2.22 2.61
N ALA A 77 -9.68 0.98 2.28
CA ALA A 77 -8.60 0.28 2.94
C ALA A 77 -7.25 0.68 2.32
N LEU A 78 -6.25 0.86 3.17
CA LEU A 78 -4.90 1.25 2.77
C LEU A 78 -3.92 0.14 3.09
N ALA A 79 -3.04 -0.15 2.13
CA ALA A 79 -1.95 -1.11 2.28
C ALA A 79 -0.70 -0.61 1.54
N PRO A 80 0.50 -1.12 1.87
CA PRO A 80 1.73 -0.82 1.15
C PRO A 80 1.62 -1.14 -0.35
N GLY A 81 2.19 -0.29 -1.20
CA GLY A 81 2.15 -0.46 -2.65
C GLY A 81 3.19 -1.44 -3.16
N MET A 82 2.78 -2.56 -3.75
CA MET A 82 3.69 -3.63 -4.19
C MET A 82 4.70 -3.20 -5.26
N GLY A 83 4.33 -2.30 -6.18
CA GLY A 83 5.23 -1.82 -7.22
C GLY A 83 6.46 -1.12 -6.64
N LEU A 84 6.25 -0.25 -5.65
CA LEU A 84 7.34 0.44 -4.95
C LEU A 84 8.15 -0.53 -4.08
N ASN A 85 7.53 -1.53 -3.48
CA ASN A 85 8.23 -2.54 -2.70
C ASN A 85 9.14 -3.40 -3.59
N ALA A 86 8.67 -3.80 -4.78
CA ALA A 86 9.51 -4.50 -5.76
C ALA A 86 10.67 -3.62 -6.25
N PHE A 87 10.43 -2.35 -6.54
CA PHE A 87 11.49 -1.40 -6.89
C PHE A 87 12.53 -1.27 -5.77
N PHE A 88 12.08 -1.17 -4.53
CA PHE A 88 12.96 -1.14 -3.35
C PHE A 88 13.87 -2.37 -3.29
N VAL A 89 13.30 -3.57 -3.40
CA VAL A 89 14.03 -4.82 -3.27
C VAL A 89 14.97 -5.02 -4.45
N TYR A 90 14.42 -5.07 -5.66
CA TYR A 90 15.17 -5.49 -6.85
C TYR A 90 16.06 -4.39 -7.39
N THR A 91 15.58 -3.14 -7.47
CA THR A 91 16.38 -2.07 -8.04
C THR A 91 17.32 -1.46 -7.01
N VAL A 92 16.80 -1.00 -5.86
CA VAL A 92 17.62 -0.25 -4.90
C VAL A 92 18.57 -1.18 -4.14
N CYS A 93 18.07 -2.29 -3.59
CA CYS A 93 18.89 -3.15 -2.73
C CYS A 93 19.71 -4.18 -3.50
N LEU A 94 19.17 -4.78 -4.57
CA LEU A 94 19.88 -5.83 -5.31
C LEU A 94 20.72 -5.26 -6.45
N THR A 95 20.18 -4.40 -7.29
CA THR A 95 20.88 -3.86 -8.47
C THR A 95 21.83 -2.74 -8.09
N MET A 96 21.39 -1.74 -7.33
CA MET A 96 22.22 -0.61 -6.91
C MET A 96 23.14 -0.95 -5.72
N GLY A 97 22.89 -2.06 -5.01
CA GLY A 97 23.74 -2.56 -3.93
C GLY A 97 23.61 -1.80 -2.61
N TYR A 98 22.59 -0.97 -2.44
CA TYR A 98 22.35 -0.27 -1.16
C TYR A 98 21.85 -1.25 -0.08
N THR A 99 22.24 -0.99 1.17
CA THR A 99 21.72 -1.76 2.31
C THR A 99 20.24 -1.44 2.52
N TRP A 100 19.45 -2.43 2.93
CA TRP A 100 18.03 -2.22 3.17
C TRP A 100 17.74 -1.21 4.29
N GLN A 101 18.65 -1.08 5.27
CA GLN A 101 18.54 -0.07 6.34
C GLN A 101 18.68 1.35 5.78
N PHE A 102 19.65 1.57 4.88
CA PHE A 102 19.83 2.85 4.21
C PHE A 102 18.60 3.21 3.38
N ALA A 103 18.11 2.26 2.60
CA ALA A 103 16.95 2.45 1.74
C ALA A 103 15.67 2.73 2.56
N LEU A 104 15.45 2.04 3.71
CA LEU A 104 14.34 2.35 4.62
C LEU A 104 14.44 3.74 5.23
N THR A 105 15.66 4.17 5.58
CA THR A 105 15.89 5.53 6.09
C THR A 105 15.55 6.58 5.04
N ALA A 106 15.91 6.35 3.77
CA ALA A 106 15.54 7.23 2.67
C ALA A 106 14.02 7.33 2.50
N ILE A 107 13.30 6.21 2.58
CA ILE A 107 11.82 6.18 2.52
C ILE A 107 11.20 6.93 3.71
N LEU A 108 11.78 6.81 4.90
CA LEU A 108 11.29 7.55 6.07
C LEU A 108 11.41 9.07 5.84
N ILE A 109 12.55 9.53 5.32
CA ILE A 109 12.79 10.94 4.99
C ILE A 109 11.81 11.39 3.88
N GLU A 110 11.63 10.57 2.83
CA GLU A 110 10.65 10.81 1.77
C GLU A 110 9.24 10.97 2.32
N GLY A 111 8.82 10.06 3.20
CA GLY A 111 7.51 10.12 3.85
C GLY A 111 7.30 11.41 4.64
N PHE A 112 8.33 11.87 5.35
CA PHE A 112 8.28 13.14 6.08
C PHE A 112 8.18 14.35 5.13
N LEU A 113 9.01 14.39 4.09
CA LEU A 113 8.92 15.39 3.03
C LEU A 113 7.55 15.42 2.38
N PHE A 114 6.97 14.24 2.12
CA PHE A 114 5.65 14.12 1.51
C PHE A 114 4.54 14.71 2.40
N ILE A 115 4.63 14.56 3.72
CA ILE A 115 3.70 15.19 4.66
C ILE A 115 3.82 16.71 4.57
N VAL A 116 5.05 17.25 4.58
CA VAL A 116 5.30 18.69 4.47
C VAL A 116 4.75 19.26 3.16
N LEU A 117 5.01 18.60 2.03
CA LEU A 117 4.50 19.01 0.72
C LEU A 117 2.96 18.94 0.63
N THR A 118 2.35 18.03 1.38
CA THR A 118 0.89 17.90 1.43
C THR A 118 0.26 19.10 2.14
N LEU A 119 0.88 19.63 3.18
CA LEU A 119 0.40 20.82 3.89
C LEU A 119 0.42 22.07 2.98
N GLY A 120 1.33 22.14 2.01
CA GLY A 120 1.45 23.23 1.05
C GLY A 120 0.58 23.10 -0.22
N ASN A 121 -0.33 22.12 -0.31
CA ASN A 121 -1.12 21.79 -1.52
C ASN A 121 -0.28 21.46 -2.78
N VAL A 122 1.03 21.32 -2.63
CA VAL A 122 1.95 21.00 -3.75
C VAL A 122 1.59 19.66 -4.38
N ARG A 123 1.17 18.70 -3.56
CA ARG A 123 0.74 17.37 -4.01
C ARG A 123 -0.42 17.43 -4.99
N GLU A 124 -1.42 18.26 -4.72
CA GLU A 124 -2.59 18.43 -5.61
C GLU A 124 -2.16 19.03 -6.95
N THR A 125 -1.28 20.01 -6.91
CA THR A 125 -0.72 20.64 -8.12
C THR A 125 0.02 19.61 -8.96
N ILE A 126 0.91 18.81 -8.37
CA ILE A 126 1.64 17.73 -9.07
C ILE A 126 0.68 16.71 -9.64
N ALA A 127 -0.30 16.25 -8.86
CA ALA A 127 -1.29 15.27 -9.31
C ALA A 127 -2.13 15.78 -10.48
N ASN A 128 -2.46 17.08 -10.51
CA ASN A 128 -3.24 17.71 -11.58
C ASN A 128 -2.40 17.97 -12.84
N THR A 129 -1.08 18.05 -12.72
CA THR A 129 -0.17 18.20 -13.87
C THR A 129 -0.07 16.90 -14.69
N ILE A 130 -0.33 15.74 -14.08
CA ILE A 130 -0.25 14.44 -14.77
C ILE A 130 -1.48 14.28 -15.70
N PRO A 131 -1.29 14.09 -17.01
CA PRO A 131 -2.39 13.87 -17.96
C PRO A 131 -3.25 12.67 -17.59
N VAL A 132 -4.56 12.74 -17.85
CA VAL A 132 -5.52 11.65 -17.55
C VAL A 132 -5.12 10.34 -18.23
N THR A 133 -4.61 10.41 -19.45
CA THR A 133 -4.11 9.23 -20.21
C THR A 133 -2.99 8.53 -19.46
N MET A 134 -2.04 9.30 -18.89
CA MET A 134 -0.94 8.77 -18.11
C MET A 134 -1.41 8.13 -16.80
N LYS A 135 -2.38 8.73 -16.11
CA LYS A 135 -3.01 8.13 -14.92
C LYS A 135 -3.65 6.78 -15.23
N LYS A 136 -4.35 6.67 -16.37
CA LYS A 136 -4.94 5.39 -16.83
C LYS A 136 -3.87 4.35 -17.18
N ALA A 137 -2.80 4.77 -17.86
CA ALA A 137 -1.68 3.89 -18.19
C ALA A 137 -0.97 3.35 -16.95
N ILE A 138 -0.74 4.20 -15.94
CA ILE A 138 -0.17 3.78 -14.65
C ILE A 138 -1.07 2.75 -13.96
N ALA A 139 -2.38 2.99 -13.93
CA ALA A 139 -3.32 2.05 -13.31
C ALA A 139 -3.33 0.69 -14.03
N ALA A 140 -3.32 0.68 -15.37
CA ALA A 140 -3.22 -0.53 -16.16
C ALA A 140 -1.89 -1.26 -15.94
N GLY A 141 -0.77 -0.53 -15.90
CA GLY A 141 0.56 -1.07 -15.62
C GLY A 141 0.65 -1.73 -14.25
N ILE A 142 0.08 -1.12 -13.22
CA ILE A 142 0.03 -1.71 -11.87
C ILE A 142 -0.79 -3.01 -11.90
N GLY A 143 -1.95 -3.03 -12.57
CA GLY A 143 -2.78 -4.22 -12.69
C GLY A 143 -2.05 -5.38 -13.37
N LEU A 144 -1.37 -5.12 -14.48
CA LEU A 144 -0.55 -6.11 -15.21
C LEU A 144 0.63 -6.60 -14.36
N PHE A 145 1.27 -5.73 -13.61
CA PHE A 145 2.37 -6.09 -12.71
C PHE A 145 1.90 -7.04 -11.61
N ILE A 146 0.74 -6.77 -11.00
CA ILE A 146 0.15 -7.65 -9.98
C ILE A 146 -0.20 -9.01 -10.57
N ALA A 147 -0.78 -9.03 -11.77
CA ALA A 147 -1.10 -10.28 -12.48
C ALA A 147 0.18 -11.08 -12.78
N PHE A 148 1.23 -10.43 -13.24
CA PHE A 148 2.54 -11.05 -13.50
C PHE A 148 3.14 -11.66 -12.23
N LEU A 149 3.13 -10.92 -11.11
CA LEU A 149 3.58 -11.45 -9.82
C LEU A 149 2.77 -12.67 -9.36
N GLY A 150 1.46 -12.67 -9.60
CA GLY A 150 0.61 -13.83 -9.31
C GLY A 150 1.00 -15.06 -10.12
N LEU A 151 1.28 -14.89 -11.42
CA LEU A 151 1.72 -15.96 -12.30
C LEU A 151 3.12 -16.49 -11.92
N GLN A 152 4.02 -15.60 -11.53
CA GLN A 152 5.36 -15.98 -11.06
C GLN A 152 5.31 -16.75 -9.74
N ASN A 153 4.54 -16.26 -8.75
CA ASN A 153 4.39 -16.94 -7.46
C ASN A 153 3.69 -18.30 -7.56
N SER A 154 2.85 -18.48 -8.57
CA SER A 154 2.20 -19.78 -8.85
C SER A 154 3.09 -20.76 -9.63
N GLY A 155 4.30 -20.36 -10.04
CA GLY A 155 5.23 -21.18 -10.82
C GLY A 155 4.83 -21.37 -12.28
N ILE A 156 3.85 -20.62 -12.79
CA ILE A 156 3.43 -20.66 -14.20
C ILE A 156 4.44 -19.93 -15.09
N VAL A 157 5.02 -18.86 -14.55
CA VAL A 157 6.11 -18.10 -15.20
C VAL A 157 7.35 -18.19 -14.32
N VAL A 158 8.45 -18.64 -14.91
CA VAL A 158 9.77 -18.81 -14.26
C VAL A 158 10.74 -17.78 -14.75
#